data_3e8f7fec56c8d591862f733025f3028c
#
_entry.id   3e8f7fec56c8d591862f733025f3028c
#
_cell.length_a   1.000
_cell.length_b   1.000
_cell.length_c   1.000
_cell.angle_alpha   90.00
_cell.angle_beta   90.00
_cell.angle_gamma   90.00
#
_symmetry.space_group_name_H-M   'P 1'
#
loop_
_entity.id
_entity.type
_entity.pdbx_description
1 polymer ?
#
loop_
_entity_poly.entity_id
_entity_poly.type
_entity_poly.pdbx_seq_one_letter_code
_entity_poly.pdbx_strand_id
1 'polypeptide(L)'
;VVVMDMTDEAFESAVHDALASLPERFLKALDNIIITVAQEANEQQRSKHGTVTDAGSELLGLYQGIPLPRRSWGYAGALPDVITIFKGPHLRVCSTSEQLVSQIRRTVLHEIGHYFGFDDAYLHAHGY
;
A
#
# COMPACT_ATOMS: atom_id res chain seq x y z
N VAL A 1 28.37 -4.71 5.10
CA VAL A 1 27.08 -4.22 4.65
C VAL A 1 26.02 -5.28 4.98
N VAL A 2 25.05 -4.89 5.78
CA VAL A 2 23.91 -5.77 6.09
C VAL A 2 22.86 -5.54 5.03
N VAL A 3 22.55 -6.59 4.26
CA VAL A 3 21.46 -6.54 3.27
C VAL A 3 20.20 -7.05 3.96
N MET A 4 19.17 -6.22 4.00
CA MET A 4 17.86 -6.62 4.50
C MET A 4 17.23 -7.63 3.56
N ASP A 5 16.75 -8.72 4.12
CA ASP A 5 16.08 -9.77 3.34
C ASP A 5 14.86 -10.28 4.11
N MET A 6 13.88 -10.78 3.34
CA MET A 6 12.66 -11.37 3.88
C MET A 6 12.07 -12.27 2.80
N THR A 7 11.56 -13.43 3.18
CA THR A 7 10.88 -14.30 2.21
C THR A 7 9.59 -13.64 1.69
N ASP A 8 9.13 -14.04 0.52
CA ASP A 8 7.88 -13.53 -0.04
C ASP A 8 6.70 -13.83 0.90
N GLU A 9 6.66 -15.03 1.49
CA GLU A 9 5.61 -15.41 2.43
C GLU A 9 5.62 -14.55 3.69
N ALA A 10 6.80 -14.25 4.23
CA ALA A 10 6.93 -13.38 5.40
C ALA A 10 6.52 -11.95 5.08
N PHE A 11 6.87 -11.46 3.89
CA PHE A 11 6.49 -10.12 3.45
C PHE A 11 4.96 -10.03 3.27
N GLU A 12 4.37 -11.00 2.60
CA GLU A 12 2.91 -11.07 2.44
C GLU A 12 2.18 -11.15 3.79
N SER A 13 2.72 -11.92 4.73
CA SER A 13 2.18 -12.01 6.09
C SER A 13 2.22 -10.65 6.78
N ALA A 14 3.31 -9.90 6.64
CA ALA A 14 3.43 -8.56 7.22
C ALA A 14 2.42 -7.59 6.59
N VAL A 15 2.16 -7.70 5.29
CA VAL A 15 1.12 -6.91 4.61
C VAL A 15 -0.26 -7.23 5.16
N HIS A 16 -0.58 -8.52 5.32
CA HIS A 16 -1.86 -8.95 5.91
C HIS A 16 -2.01 -8.51 7.36
N ASP A 17 -0.95 -8.57 8.15
CA ASP A 17 -0.97 -8.10 9.53
C ASP A 17 -1.25 -6.59 9.61
N ALA A 18 -0.64 -5.82 8.70
CA ALA A 18 -0.89 -4.39 8.60
C ALA A 18 -2.36 -4.11 8.29
N LEU A 19 -2.93 -4.84 7.33
CA LEU A 19 -4.34 -4.70 6.98
C LEU A 19 -5.24 -5.07 8.17
N ALA A 20 -4.96 -6.17 8.85
CA ALA A 20 -5.71 -6.63 10.01
C ALA A 20 -5.66 -5.67 11.20
N SER A 21 -4.66 -4.76 11.23
CA SER A 21 -4.55 -3.75 12.27
C SER A 21 -5.54 -2.59 12.13
N LEU A 22 -6.26 -2.50 11.01
CA LEU A 22 -7.29 -1.49 10.81
C LEU A 22 -8.44 -1.71 11.80
N PRO A 23 -9.08 -0.63 12.28
CA PRO A 23 -10.34 -0.75 13.01
C PRO A 23 -11.37 -1.53 12.20
N GLU A 24 -12.20 -2.33 12.89
CA GLU A 24 -13.17 -3.21 12.26
C GLU A 24 -14.11 -2.47 11.29
N ARG A 25 -14.50 -1.24 11.64
CA ARG A 25 -15.37 -0.40 10.79
C ARG A 25 -14.75 -0.15 9.41
N PHE A 26 -13.42 0.00 9.34
CA PHE A 26 -12.71 0.19 8.07
C PHE A 26 -12.57 -1.13 7.32
N LEU A 27 -12.27 -2.23 8.03
CA LEU A 27 -12.21 -3.55 7.42
C LEU A 27 -13.53 -3.93 6.76
N LYS A 28 -14.65 -3.66 7.44
CA LYS A 28 -15.99 -3.92 6.90
C LYS A 28 -16.35 -3.04 5.70
N ALA A 29 -15.73 -1.87 5.59
CA ALA A 29 -15.97 -0.94 4.48
C ALA A 29 -15.14 -1.26 3.24
N LEU A 30 -14.19 -2.19 3.33
CA LEU A 30 -13.43 -2.64 2.17
C LEU A 30 -14.33 -3.46 1.26
N ASP A 31 -14.46 -3.03 0.01
CA ASP A 31 -15.34 -3.65 -0.97
C ASP A 31 -14.68 -3.62 -2.35
N ASN A 32 -14.67 -4.77 -3.01
CA ASN A 32 -14.13 -4.93 -4.35
C ASN A 32 -12.70 -4.40 -4.48
N ILE A 33 -11.81 -4.83 -3.59
CA ILE A 33 -10.41 -4.43 -3.55
C ILE A 33 -9.52 -5.65 -3.33
N ILE A 34 -8.40 -5.68 -4.03
CA ILE A 34 -7.38 -6.71 -3.93
C ILE A 34 -6.08 -6.06 -3.46
N ILE A 35 -5.42 -6.67 -2.49
CA ILE A 35 -4.09 -6.24 -2.03
C ILE A 35 -3.11 -7.31 -2.45
N THR A 36 -2.10 -6.93 -3.21
CA THR A 36 -1.12 -7.85 -3.76
C THR A 36 0.32 -7.35 -3.55
N VAL A 37 1.27 -8.23 -3.68
CA VAL A 37 2.70 -7.95 -3.54
C VAL A 37 3.38 -8.19 -4.89
N ALA A 38 4.25 -7.27 -5.28
CA ALA A 38 5.14 -7.43 -6.42
C ALA A 38 6.57 -7.15 -5.99
N GLN A 39 7.55 -7.65 -6.73
CA GLN A 39 8.96 -7.41 -6.41
C GLN A 39 9.36 -5.98 -6.71
N GLU A 40 9.08 -5.50 -7.92
CA GLU A 40 9.43 -4.17 -8.40
C GLU A 40 8.28 -3.57 -9.19
N ALA A 41 8.20 -2.23 -9.19
CA ALA A 41 7.24 -1.53 -10.03
C ALA A 41 7.70 -1.60 -11.50
N ASN A 42 6.73 -1.77 -12.41
CA ASN A 42 7.00 -1.65 -13.85
C ASN A 42 6.97 -0.19 -14.28
N GLU A 43 7.27 0.09 -15.56
CA GLU A 43 7.30 1.47 -16.08
C GLU A 43 5.95 2.19 -15.95
N GLN A 44 4.87 1.49 -16.25
CA GLN A 44 3.52 2.07 -16.15
C GLN A 44 3.19 2.43 -14.71
N GLN A 45 3.53 1.56 -13.77
CA GLN A 45 3.30 1.81 -12.34
C GLN A 45 4.14 2.97 -11.84
N ARG A 46 5.42 3.06 -12.25
CA ARG A 46 6.31 4.16 -11.82
C ARG A 46 5.85 5.53 -12.28
N SER A 47 5.05 5.61 -13.33
CA SER A 47 4.48 6.88 -13.81
C SER A 47 3.27 7.34 -13.00
N LYS A 48 2.80 6.53 -12.06
CA LYS A 48 1.61 6.80 -11.25
C LYS A 48 1.99 7.36 -9.88
N HIS A 49 1.03 8.04 -9.25
CA HIS A 49 1.18 8.52 -7.88
C HIS A 49 0.93 7.38 -6.89
N GLY A 50 1.86 7.21 -5.97
CA GLY A 50 1.75 6.23 -4.89
C GLY A 50 2.68 6.61 -3.75
N THR A 51 2.80 5.75 -2.75
CA THR A 51 3.76 5.94 -1.66
C THR A 51 5.17 5.74 -2.20
N VAL A 52 6.02 6.74 -2.02
CA VAL A 52 7.42 6.71 -2.47
C VAL A 52 8.36 6.76 -1.27
N THR A 53 9.63 6.40 -1.51
CA THR A 53 10.68 6.56 -0.51
C THR A 53 10.89 8.04 -0.18
N ASP A 54 11.52 8.34 0.96
CA ASP A 54 11.79 9.71 1.38
C ASP A 54 12.60 10.48 0.32
N ALA A 55 13.49 9.79 -0.39
CA ALA A 55 14.25 10.38 -1.50
C ALA A 55 13.40 10.56 -2.77
N GLY A 56 12.18 10.03 -2.82
CA GLY A 56 11.31 10.10 -3.99
C GLY A 56 11.77 9.25 -5.17
N SER A 57 12.74 8.35 -4.97
CA SER A 57 13.38 7.60 -6.04
C SER A 57 12.70 6.27 -6.38
N GLU A 58 11.96 5.70 -5.44
CA GLU A 58 11.33 4.39 -5.62
C GLU A 58 9.91 4.39 -5.11
N LEU A 59 9.05 3.65 -5.79
CA LEU A 59 7.65 3.47 -5.43
C LEU A 59 7.53 2.30 -4.44
N LEU A 60 7.00 2.56 -3.26
CA LEU A 60 6.78 1.56 -2.21
C LEU A 60 5.42 0.87 -2.33
N GLY A 61 4.41 1.61 -2.75
CA GLY A 61 3.06 1.11 -2.91
C GLY A 61 2.25 1.96 -3.87
N LEU A 62 1.19 1.36 -4.43
CA LEU A 62 0.35 2.02 -5.42
C LEU A 62 -1.09 1.54 -5.29
N TYR A 63 -2.03 2.46 -5.23
CA TYR A 63 -3.46 2.20 -5.33
C TYR A 63 -3.95 2.54 -6.73
N GLN A 64 -4.70 1.62 -7.34
CA GLN A 64 -5.31 1.80 -8.66
C GLN A 64 -6.77 1.39 -8.59
N GLY A 65 -7.68 2.32 -8.90
CA GLY A 65 -9.11 2.03 -8.86
C GLY A 65 -9.95 3.28 -8.75
N ILE A 66 -11.20 3.10 -8.32
CA ILE A 66 -12.14 4.19 -8.10
C ILE A 66 -12.36 4.32 -6.59
N PRO A 67 -11.83 5.40 -5.95
CA PRO A 67 -11.98 5.61 -4.51
C PRO A 67 -13.45 5.53 -4.07
N LEU A 68 -13.68 4.96 -2.89
CA LEU A 68 -15.01 4.66 -2.40
C LEU A 68 -15.99 5.83 -2.50
N PRO A 69 -15.62 7.08 -2.12
CA PRO A 69 -16.55 8.22 -2.23
C PRO A 69 -16.92 8.60 -3.67
N ARG A 70 -16.15 8.15 -4.66
CA ARG A 70 -16.38 8.46 -6.07
C ARG A 70 -17.15 7.37 -6.80
N ARG A 71 -17.43 6.24 -6.14
CA ARG A 71 -18.17 5.14 -6.75
C ARG A 71 -19.63 5.53 -6.90
N SER A 72 -20.14 5.40 -8.13
CA SER A 72 -21.55 5.60 -8.43
C SER A 72 -22.32 4.28 -8.33
N TRP A 73 -23.65 4.35 -8.36
CA TRP A 73 -24.46 3.14 -8.37
C TRP A 73 -24.30 2.34 -9.68
N GLY A 74 -23.75 2.95 -10.74
CA GLY A 74 -23.35 2.23 -11.96
C GLY A 74 -22.04 1.47 -11.83
N TYR A 75 -21.41 1.49 -10.66
CA TYR A 75 -20.14 0.80 -10.35
C TYR A 75 -20.30 -0.73 -10.33
N ALA A 76 -21.50 -1.25 -10.13
CA ALA A 76 -21.75 -2.68 -10.03
C ALA A 76 -21.15 -3.44 -11.22
N GLY A 77 -20.37 -4.49 -10.96
CA GLY A 77 -19.69 -5.28 -11.98
C GLY A 77 -18.34 -4.72 -12.44
N ALA A 78 -17.88 -3.60 -11.88
CA ALA A 78 -16.56 -3.05 -12.18
C ALA A 78 -15.44 -4.01 -11.75
N LEU A 79 -14.27 -3.89 -12.39
CA LEU A 79 -13.07 -4.61 -11.97
C LEU A 79 -12.68 -4.19 -10.56
N PRO A 80 -12.07 -5.10 -9.77
CA PRO A 80 -11.60 -4.74 -8.44
C PRO A 80 -10.56 -3.63 -8.48
N ASP A 81 -10.57 -2.78 -7.45
CA ASP A 81 -9.45 -1.91 -7.16
C ASP A 81 -8.26 -2.76 -6.73
N VAL A 82 -7.05 -2.28 -6.98
CA VAL A 82 -5.82 -3.01 -6.64
C VAL A 82 -4.89 -2.11 -5.87
N ILE A 83 -4.41 -2.59 -4.73
CA ILE A 83 -3.26 -2.03 -4.04
C ILE A 83 -2.09 -2.98 -4.26
N THR A 84 -0.99 -2.46 -4.78
CA THR A 84 0.24 -3.22 -4.96
C THR A 84 1.30 -2.69 -4.00
N ILE A 85 1.92 -3.59 -3.24
CA ILE A 85 3.02 -3.28 -2.30
C ILE A 85 4.29 -3.88 -2.90
N PHE A 86 5.32 -3.05 -3.06
CA PHE A 86 6.56 -3.45 -3.76
C PHE A 86 7.62 -3.86 -2.74
N LYS A 87 7.99 -5.13 -2.77
CA LYS A 87 8.92 -5.73 -1.81
C LYS A 87 10.33 -5.19 -1.97
N GLY A 88 10.87 -5.14 -3.19
CA GLY A 88 12.25 -4.70 -3.43
C GLY A 88 12.57 -3.34 -2.83
N PRO A 89 11.79 -2.29 -3.14
CA PRO A 89 12.00 -0.97 -2.56
C PRO A 89 11.96 -0.96 -1.03
N HIS A 90 11.06 -1.73 -0.41
CA HIS A 90 10.99 -1.83 1.06
C HIS A 90 12.29 -2.39 1.63
N LEU A 91 12.84 -3.44 1.02
CA LEU A 91 14.09 -4.04 1.48
C LEU A 91 15.28 -3.08 1.33
N ARG A 92 15.27 -2.23 0.30
CA ARG A 92 16.36 -1.30 0.04
C ARG A 92 16.39 -0.10 1.00
N VAL A 93 15.23 0.33 1.50
CA VAL A 93 15.16 1.51 2.38
C VAL A 93 15.15 1.19 3.86
N CYS A 94 15.02 -0.07 4.23
CA CYS A 94 14.98 -0.51 5.63
C CYS A 94 16.27 -1.24 6.00
N SER A 95 16.77 -1.02 7.22
CA SER A 95 18.00 -1.64 7.72
C SER A 95 17.72 -2.69 8.79
N THR A 96 16.56 -2.68 9.42
CA THR A 96 16.19 -3.62 10.48
C THR A 96 14.81 -4.21 10.21
N SER A 97 14.52 -5.34 10.85
CA SER A 97 13.20 -5.98 10.76
C SER A 97 12.09 -5.08 11.30
N GLU A 98 12.36 -4.36 12.39
CA GLU A 98 11.38 -3.42 12.94
C GLU A 98 11.07 -2.28 11.98
N GLN A 99 12.09 -1.72 11.33
CA GLN A 99 11.91 -0.67 10.32
C GLN A 99 11.09 -1.20 9.14
N LEU A 100 11.38 -2.42 8.71
CA LEU A 100 10.70 -3.03 7.58
C LEU A 100 9.20 -3.22 7.88
N VAL A 101 8.86 -3.81 9.02
CA VAL A 101 7.46 -4.01 9.43
C VAL A 101 6.74 -2.68 9.57
N SER A 102 7.40 -1.69 10.18
CA SER A 102 6.84 -0.34 10.34
C SER A 102 6.58 0.33 8.99
N GLN A 103 7.52 0.20 8.04
CA GLN A 103 7.36 0.80 6.70
C GLN A 103 6.27 0.08 5.91
N ILE A 104 6.21 -1.24 5.95
CA ILE A 104 5.14 -2.01 5.30
C ILE A 104 3.78 -1.54 5.80
N ARG A 105 3.63 -1.44 7.12
CA ARG A 105 2.39 -0.97 7.73
C ARG A 105 2.01 0.43 7.25
N ARG A 106 2.96 1.35 7.25
CA ARG A 106 2.74 2.73 6.79
C ARG A 106 2.29 2.75 5.33
N THR A 107 2.96 2.00 4.46
CA THR A 107 2.63 1.92 3.05
C THR A 107 1.22 1.38 2.83
N VAL A 108 0.88 0.26 3.49
CA VAL A 108 -0.45 -0.35 3.37
C VAL A 108 -1.53 0.63 3.83
N LEU A 109 -1.36 1.24 4.99
CA LEU A 109 -2.36 2.16 5.54
C LEU A 109 -2.50 3.42 4.68
N HIS A 110 -1.41 3.91 4.10
CA HIS A 110 -1.44 5.05 3.19
C HIS A 110 -2.27 4.74 1.93
N GLU A 111 -2.04 3.60 1.30
CA GLU A 111 -2.79 3.22 0.09
C GLU A 111 -4.26 2.89 0.42
N ILE A 112 -4.54 2.28 1.56
CA ILE A 112 -5.91 2.10 2.05
C ILE A 112 -6.59 3.47 2.26
N GLY A 113 -5.83 4.46 2.74
CA GLY A 113 -6.34 5.83 2.87
C GLY A 113 -6.80 6.41 1.54
N HIS A 114 -6.06 6.17 0.46
CA HIS A 114 -6.49 6.58 -0.89
C HIS A 114 -7.77 5.87 -1.34
N TYR A 115 -7.90 4.60 -1.01
CA TYR A 115 -9.15 3.86 -1.26
C TYR A 115 -10.35 4.55 -0.60
N PHE A 116 -10.18 5.08 0.62
CA PHE A 116 -11.23 5.82 1.32
C PHE A 116 -11.39 7.25 0.85
N GLY A 117 -10.57 7.71 -0.09
CA GLY A 117 -10.69 9.03 -0.71
C GLY A 117 -9.84 10.13 -0.06
N PHE A 118 -8.95 9.78 0.87
CA PHE A 118 -8.04 10.75 1.48
C PHE A 118 -6.86 11.05 0.54
N ASP A 119 -6.46 12.32 0.47
CA ASP A 119 -5.28 12.72 -0.31
C ASP A 119 -3.99 12.62 0.53
N ASP A 120 -2.85 12.79 -0.13
CA ASP A 120 -1.54 12.69 0.53
C ASP A 120 -1.39 13.72 1.65
N ALA A 121 -1.88 14.93 1.45
CA ALA A 121 -1.77 16.00 2.46
C ALA A 121 -2.52 15.61 3.73
N TYR A 122 -3.74 15.09 3.60
CA TYR A 122 -4.53 14.61 4.74
C TYR A 122 -3.83 13.46 5.46
N LEU A 123 -3.35 12.47 4.69
CA LEU A 123 -2.71 11.28 5.27
C LEU A 123 -1.43 11.65 6.01
N HIS A 124 -0.57 12.50 5.43
CA HIS A 124 0.65 12.95 6.09
C HIS A 124 0.35 13.74 7.36
N ALA A 125 -0.68 14.58 7.35
CA ALA A 125 -1.09 15.36 8.53
C ALA A 125 -1.56 14.46 9.68
N HIS A 126 -2.03 13.24 9.38
CA HIS A 126 -2.51 12.27 10.37
C HIS A 126 -1.52 11.13 10.64
N GLY A 127 -0.26 11.26 10.17
CA GLY A 127 0.82 10.32 10.46
C GLY A 127 0.89 9.08 9.55
N TYR A 128 0.27 9.15 8.38
CA TYR A 128 0.26 8.03 7.42
C TYR A 128 1.02 8.30 6.13
#